data_0875e74fdbba7a02106ed72acee6af7e
#
_entry.id   0875e74fdbba7a02106ed72acee6af7e
#
_cell.length_a   1.000
_cell.length_b   1.000
_cell.length_c   1.000
_cell.angle_alpha   90.00
_cell.angle_beta   90.00
_cell.angle_gamma   90.00
#
_symmetry.space_group_name_H-M   'P 1'
#
loop_
_entity.id
_entity.type
_entity.pdbx_description
1 polymer ?
#
loop_
_entity_poly.entity_id
_entity_poly.type
_entity_poly.pdbx_seq_one_letter_code
_entity_poly.pdbx_strand_id
1 'polypeptide(L)'
;MSFWEYIVDRRDLLVFLSAQQFSMVVQCLIVATVIAVVVAALVYRNNTAVGLATATSAVGLTLPSFALLGLLVAVTGFGITPAVIALTFYAILPILRNTVVGLATVDSSLVDAAQGMGMSRLRILTRVELPMAWPVVMAGVRVSGAMIMGVGAIAAYVGGAGLGGEIFAGLSRLGGANALNSTLAGTLGIALLALILDLLLLGVSRLTTARGIRV
;
A
#
# COMPACT_ATOMS: atom_id res chain seq x y z
N MET A 1 -24.65 23.59 -10.89
CA MET A 1 -23.49 23.34 -11.76
C MET A 1 -23.54 21.90 -12.27
N SER A 2 -23.20 21.67 -13.54
CA SER A 2 -22.93 20.34 -14.05
C SER A 2 -21.67 19.76 -13.41
N PHE A 3 -21.46 18.44 -13.48
CA PHE A 3 -20.25 17.81 -12.94
C PHE A 3 -18.97 18.36 -13.62
N TRP A 4 -19.00 18.56 -14.93
CA TRP A 4 -17.84 19.08 -15.68
C TRP A 4 -17.51 20.53 -15.33
N GLU A 5 -18.50 21.37 -15.15
CA GLU A 5 -18.29 22.75 -14.66
C GLU A 5 -17.64 22.73 -13.26
N TYR A 6 -18.08 21.82 -12.38
CA TYR A 6 -17.50 21.67 -11.05
C TYR A 6 -16.03 21.27 -11.10
N ILE A 7 -15.66 20.32 -11.97
CA ILE A 7 -14.26 19.89 -12.14
C ILE A 7 -13.40 21.03 -12.67
N VAL A 8 -13.88 21.77 -13.68
CA VAL A 8 -13.13 22.89 -14.28
C VAL A 8 -12.95 24.04 -13.27
N ASP A 9 -14.00 24.40 -12.55
CA ASP A 9 -13.97 25.48 -11.55
C ASP A 9 -13.01 25.18 -10.39
N ARG A 10 -12.92 23.92 -9.97
CA ARG A 10 -12.09 23.49 -8.82
C ARG A 10 -10.83 22.72 -9.21
N ARG A 11 -10.42 22.78 -10.47
CA ARG A 11 -9.30 22.00 -11.00
C ARG A 11 -8.01 22.14 -10.18
N ASP A 12 -7.66 23.35 -9.79
CA ASP A 12 -6.39 23.62 -9.09
C ASP A 12 -6.40 22.99 -7.69
N LEU A 13 -7.54 23.05 -7.00
CA LEU A 13 -7.74 22.38 -5.72
C LEU A 13 -7.70 20.85 -5.88
N LEU A 14 -8.43 20.31 -6.87
CA LEU A 14 -8.49 18.85 -7.10
C LEU A 14 -7.12 18.30 -7.49
N VAL A 15 -6.34 19.00 -8.31
CA VAL A 15 -4.95 18.61 -8.64
C VAL A 15 -4.06 18.63 -7.40
N PHE A 16 -4.16 19.69 -6.58
CA PHE A 16 -3.40 19.79 -5.34
C PHE A 16 -3.72 18.64 -4.38
N LEU A 17 -5.01 18.36 -4.13
CA LEU A 17 -5.45 17.27 -3.28
C LEU A 17 -5.03 15.89 -3.83
N SER A 18 -5.07 15.74 -5.15
CA SER A 18 -4.60 14.51 -5.83
C SER A 18 -3.11 14.29 -5.60
N ALA A 19 -2.30 15.33 -5.74
CA ALA A 19 -0.87 15.28 -5.50
C ALA A 19 -0.55 14.94 -4.03
N GLN A 20 -1.27 15.54 -3.09
CA GLN A 20 -1.14 15.22 -1.67
C GLN A 20 -1.48 13.76 -1.36
N GLN A 21 -2.64 13.28 -1.85
CA GLN A 21 -3.06 11.88 -1.68
C GLN A 21 -2.02 10.91 -2.22
N PHE A 22 -1.59 11.14 -3.47
CA PHE A 22 -0.64 10.28 -4.16
C PHE A 22 0.71 10.26 -3.43
N SER A 23 1.23 11.42 -3.05
CA SER A 23 2.50 11.55 -2.32
C SER A 23 2.46 10.82 -0.97
N MET A 24 1.41 11.03 -0.18
CA MET A 24 1.24 10.37 1.11
C MET A 24 1.20 8.84 0.96
N VAL A 25 0.40 8.33 0.00
CA VAL A 25 0.28 6.90 -0.25
C VAL A 25 1.61 6.30 -0.71
N VAL A 26 2.33 6.94 -1.64
CA VAL A 26 3.62 6.45 -2.14
C VAL A 26 4.65 6.40 -1.02
N GLN A 27 4.74 7.43 -0.18
CA GLN A 27 5.66 7.44 0.96
C GLN A 27 5.35 6.31 1.95
N CYS A 28 4.09 6.14 2.34
CA CYS A 28 3.67 5.04 3.22
C CYS A 28 3.97 3.67 2.60
N LEU A 29 3.75 3.51 1.29
CA LEU A 29 4.00 2.26 0.58
C LEU A 29 5.50 1.91 0.54
N ILE A 30 6.37 2.89 0.31
CA ILE A 30 7.82 2.69 0.34
C ILE A 30 8.28 2.24 1.73
N VAL A 31 7.88 2.97 2.78
CA VAL A 31 8.23 2.64 4.16
C VAL A 31 7.72 1.24 4.53
N ALA A 32 6.45 0.95 4.20
CA ALA A 32 5.84 -0.35 4.46
C ALA A 32 6.56 -1.49 3.72
N THR A 33 6.98 -1.25 2.46
CA THR A 33 7.71 -2.25 1.66
C THR A 33 9.05 -2.58 2.30
N VAL A 34 9.81 -1.57 2.72
CA VAL A 34 11.10 -1.79 3.40
C VAL A 34 10.90 -2.58 4.68
N ILE A 35 9.97 -2.17 5.54
CA ILE A 35 9.70 -2.85 6.81
C ILE A 35 9.26 -4.31 6.56
N ALA A 36 8.31 -4.52 5.66
CA ALA A 36 7.75 -5.84 5.38
C ALA A 36 8.80 -6.81 4.81
N VAL A 37 9.64 -6.34 3.86
CA VAL A 37 10.72 -7.15 3.27
C VAL A 37 11.77 -7.50 4.32
N VAL A 38 12.18 -6.55 5.17
CA VAL A 38 13.13 -6.81 6.25
C VAL A 38 12.56 -7.82 7.25
N VAL A 39 11.33 -7.63 7.70
CA VAL A 39 10.68 -8.56 8.64
C VAL A 39 10.53 -9.95 8.02
N ALA A 40 10.07 -10.05 6.77
CA ALA A 40 9.96 -11.32 6.05
C ALA A 40 11.31 -12.02 5.95
N ALA A 41 12.40 -11.31 5.61
CA ALA A 41 13.75 -11.84 5.52
C ALA A 41 14.29 -12.39 6.85
N LEU A 42 13.81 -11.87 7.98
CA LEU A 42 14.18 -12.35 9.31
C LEU A 42 13.40 -13.61 9.72
N VAL A 43 12.15 -13.77 9.25
CA VAL A 43 11.25 -14.81 9.74
C VAL A 43 11.07 -16.01 8.78
N TYR A 44 11.30 -15.86 7.47
CA TYR A 44 10.91 -16.83 6.43
C TYR A 44 11.50 -18.24 6.59
N ARG A 45 12.62 -18.39 7.33
CA ARG A 45 13.26 -19.68 7.58
C ARG A 45 12.73 -20.41 8.83
N ASN A 46 11.88 -19.77 9.61
CA ASN A 46 11.31 -20.36 10.82
C ASN A 46 9.81 -20.56 10.62
N ASN A 47 9.36 -21.80 10.49
CA ASN A 47 7.96 -22.14 10.23
C ASN A 47 6.98 -21.54 11.27
N THR A 48 7.38 -21.49 12.53
CA THR A 48 6.56 -20.88 13.59
C THR A 48 6.46 -19.37 13.38
N ALA A 49 7.58 -18.70 13.06
CA ALA A 49 7.60 -17.25 12.81
C ALA A 49 6.82 -16.89 11.52
N VAL A 50 6.90 -17.70 10.47
CA VAL A 50 6.08 -17.59 9.26
C VAL A 50 4.60 -17.72 9.59
N GLY A 51 4.22 -18.72 10.39
CA GLY A 51 2.85 -18.92 10.84
C GLY A 51 2.33 -17.71 11.61
N LEU A 52 3.11 -17.18 12.53
CA LEU A 52 2.77 -15.97 13.29
C LEU A 52 2.66 -14.73 12.39
N ALA A 53 3.60 -14.51 11.49
CA ALA A 53 3.58 -13.37 10.58
C ALA A 53 2.34 -13.39 9.66
N THR A 54 2.01 -14.55 9.11
CA THR A 54 0.82 -14.71 8.25
C THR A 54 -0.48 -14.58 9.04
N ALA A 55 -0.56 -15.15 10.24
CA ALA A 55 -1.73 -15.02 11.11
C ALA A 55 -1.93 -13.57 11.57
N THR A 56 -0.87 -12.89 12.00
CA THR A 56 -0.92 -11.48 12.39
C THR A 56 -1.37 -10.59 11.22
N SER A 57 -0.86 -10.87 10.01
CA SER A 57 -1.28 -10.16 8.81
C SER A 57 -2.78 -10.37 8.52
N ALA A 58 -3.26 -11.62 8.62
CA ALA A 58 -4.67 -11.94 8.39
C ALA A 58 -5.57 -11.24 9.42
N VAL A 59 -5.24 -11.31 10.71
CA VAL A 59 -5.99 -10.63 11.78
C VAL A 59 -5.92 -9.12 11.61
N GLY A 60 -4.76 -8.55 11.30
CA GLY A 60 -4.59 -7.11 11.09
C GLY A 60 -5.48 -6.57 9.96
N LEU A 61 -5.69 -7.35 8.90
CA LEU A 61 -6.58 -6.98 7.79
C LEU A 61 -8.08 -7.01 8.16
N THR A 62 -8.47 -7.68 9.24
CA THR A 62 -9.87 -7.67 9.72
C THR A 62 -10.20 -6.43 10.55
N LEU A 63 -9.20 -5.69 11.01
CA LEU A 63 -9.43 -4.46 11.76
C LEU A 63 -10.13 -3.43 10.87
N PRO A 64 -11.27 -2.85 11.28
CA PRO A 64 -11.91 -1.77 10.52
C PRO A 64 -10.98 -0.54 10.49
N SER A 65 -10.69 -0.03 9.28
CA SER A 65 -9.77 1.11 9.11
C SER A 65 -10.21 2.35 9.88
N PHE A 66 -11.51 2.60 9.94
CA PHE A 66 -12.09 3.71 10.69
C PHE A 66 -11.87 3.56 12.21
N ALA A 67 -11.97 2.33 12.73
CA ALA A 67 -11.72 2.05 14.14
C ALA A 67 -10.25 2.24 14.52
N LEU A 68 -9.33 1.75 13.65
CA LEU A 68 -7.89 1.96 13.85
C LEU A 68 -7.54 3.46 13.82
N LEU A 69 -8.07 4.21 12.87
CA LEU A 69 -7.87 5.67 12.80
C LEU A 69 -8.37 6.36 14.06
N GLY A 70 -9.56 6.00 14.57
CA GLY A 70 -10.10 6.55 15.82
C GLY A 70 -9.22 6.26 17.03
N LEU A 71 -8.69 5.04 17.13
CA LEU A 71 -7.75 4.67 18.19
C LEU A 71 -6.45 5.48 18.11
N LEU A 72 -5.90 5.63 16.90
CA LEU A 72 -4.68 6.41 16.68
C LEU A 72 -4.87 7.89 17.01
N VAL A 73 -6.01 8.47 16.65
CA VAL A 73 -6.35 9.86 17.00
C VAL A 73 -6.36 10.07 18.51
N ALA A 74 -6.86 9.10 19.28
CA ALA A 74 -6.89 9.19 20.75
C ALA A 74 -5.48 9.31 21.34
N VAL A 75 -4.46 8.77 20.66
CA VAL A 75 -3.05 8.77 21.12
C VAL A 75 -2.24 9.90 20.49
N THR A 76 -2.43 10.16 19.18
CA THR A 76 -1.58 11.07 18.41
C THR A 76 -2.23 12.43 18.11
N GLY A 77 -3.53 12.58 18.41
CA GLY A 77 -4.32 13.75 18.01
C GLY A 77 -4.77 13.67 16.55
N PHE A 78 -5.57 14.68 16.15
CA PHE A 78 -5.99 14.86 14.74
C PHE A 78 -4.81 15.34 13.88
N GLY A 79 -4.82 14.96 12.60
CA GLY A 79 -3.82 15.40 11.62
C GLY A 79 -3.29 14.28 10.73
N ILE A 80 -2.16 14.55 10.09
CA ILE A 80 -1.55 13.60 9.15
C ILE A 80 -0.93 12.37 9.84
N THR A 81 -0.52 12.51 11.11
CA THR A 81 0.19 11.45 11.86
C THR A 81 -0.61 10.15 11.97
N PRO A 82 -1.87 10.13 12.47
CA PRO A 82 -2.67 8.91 12.53
C PRO A 82 -2.92 8.31 11.14
N ALA A 83 -3.08 9.15 10.11
CA ALA A 83 -3.23 8.70 8.73
C ALA A 83 -1.99 7.92 8.25
N VAL A 84 -0.79 8.50 8.39
CA VAL A 84 0.47 7.87 7.96
C VAL A 84 0.72 6.56 8.70
N ILE A 85 0.48 6.51 10.02
CA ILE A 85 0.64 5.27 10.81
C ILE A 85 -0.33 4.19 10.32
N ALA A 86 -1.62 4.54 10.15
CA ALA A 86 -2.63 3.59 9.69
C ALA A 86 -2.34 3.07 8.27
N LEU A 87 -2.02 3.96 7.32
CA LEU A 87 -1.70 3.56 5.95
C LEU A 87 -0.47 2.65 5.90
N THR A 88 0.59 3.00 6.64
CA THR A 88 1.80 2.17 6.72
C THR A 88 1.50 0.80 7.33
N PHE A 89 0.74 0.76 8.42
CA PHE A 89 0.32 -0.49 9.05
C PHE A 89 -0.43 -1.39 8.06
N TYR A 90 -1.47 -0.88 7.41
CA TYR A 90 -2.24 -1.66 6.45
C TYR A 90 -1.41 -2.09 5.24
N ALA A 91 -0.48 -1.27 4.76
CA ALA A 91 0.37 -1.63 3.64
C ALA A 91 1.37 -2.77 3.98
N ILE A 92 1.89 -2.81 5.20
CA ILE A 92 2.82 -3.86 5.63
C ILE A 92 2.18 -5.26 5.50
N LEU A 93 0.91 -5.41 5.83
CA LEU A 93 0.26 -6.72 6.01
C LEU A 93 0.26 -7.58 4.73
N PRO A 94 -0.25 -7.11 3.57
CA PRO A 94 -0.18 -7.90 2.34
C PRO A 94 1.25 -8.07 1.81
N ILE A 95 2.11 -7.05 1.96
CA ILE A 95 3.49 -7.12 1.49
C ILE A 95 4.26 -8.19 2.28
N LEU A 96 4.13 -8.19 3.61
CA LEU A 96 4.78 -9.17 4.48
C LEU A 96 4.35 -10.58 4.11
N ARG A 97 3.03 -10.82 4.00
CA ARG A 97 2.50 -12.13 3.63
C ARG A 97 3.03 -12.61 2.28
N ASN A 98 2.99 -11.76 1.26
CA ASN A 98 3.47 -12.11 -0.07
C ASN A 98 4.99 -12.32 -0.09
N THR A 99 5.75 -11.51 0.65
CA THR A 99 7.20 -11.67 0.72
C THR A 99 7.60 -12.98 1.37
N VAL A 100 6.95 -13.36 2.48
CA VAL A 100 7.20 -14.64 3.14
C VAL A 100 6.86 -15.81 2.22
N VAL A 101 5.71 -15.78 1.55
CA VAL A 101 5.31 -16.81 0.57
C VAL A 101 6.30 -16.84 -0.59
N GLY A 102 6.67 -15.70 -1.15
CA GLY A 102 7.61 -15.62 -2.26
C GLY A 102 8.99 -16.22 -1.91
N LEU A 103 9.51 -15.91 -0.73
CA LEU A 103 10.78 -16.50 -0.27
C LEU A 103 10.68 -18.00 -0.01
N ALA A 104 9.54 -18.47 0.47
CA ALA A 104 9.31 -19.90 0.71
C ALA A 104 9.11 -20.73 -0.57
N THR A 105 8.79 -20.11 -1.70
CA THR A 105 8.59 -20.79 -3.00
C THR A 105 9.87 -20.88 -3.83
N VAL A 106 10.98 -20.32 -3.36
CA VAL A 106 12.28 -20.45 -4.06
C VAL A 106 12.76 -21.90 -3.99
N ASP A 107 13.17 -22.45 -5.15
CA ASP A 107 13.65 -23.83 -5.24
C ASP A 107 14.89 -24.03 -4.35
N SER A 108 14.79 -25.02 -3.45
CA SER A 108 15.87 -25.38 -2.54
C SER A 108 17.15 -25.81 -3.27
N SER A 109 17.03 -26.41 -4.46
CA SER A 109 18.19 -26.80 -5.27
C SER A 109 19.07 -25.62 -5.66
N LEU A 110 18.47 -24.43 -5.90
CA LEU A 110 19.21 -23.19 -6.18
C LEU A 110 19.93 -22.69 -4.93
N VAL A 111 19.27 -22.81 -3.77
CA VAL A 111 19.87 -22.44 -2.47
C VAL A 111 21.04 -23.35 -2.14
N ASP A 112 20.89 -24.66 -2.33
CA ASP A 112 21.92 -25.67 -2.08
C ASP A 112 23.14 -25.49 -3.02
N ALA A 113 22.87 -25.23 -4.31
CA ALA A 113 23.94 -24.92 -5.27
C ALA A 113 24.71 -23.65 -4.87
N ALA A 114 24.01 -22.58 -4.44
CA ALA A 114 24.65 -21.36 -3.96
C ALA A 114 25.48 -21.59 -2.68
N GLN A 115 25.00 -22.46 -1.77
CA GLN A 115 25.77 -22.87 -0.59
C GLN A 115 27.00 -23.67 -0.97
N GLY A 116 26.88 -24.60 -1.91
CA GLY A 116 28.00 -25.40 -2.43
C GLY A 116 29.09 -24.53 -3.09
N MET A 117 28.71 -23.38 -3.67
CA MET A 117 29.64 -22.35 -4.18
C MET A 117 30.25 -21.46 -3.09
N GLY A 118 29.99 -21.72 -1.80
CA GLY A 118 30.54 -20.96 -0.69
C GLY A 118 29.88 -19.61 -0.44
N MET A 119 28.65 -19.35 -0.95
CA MET A 119 27.94 -18.11 -0.69
C MET A 119 27.48 -18.03 0.77
N SER A 120 27.69 -16.86 1.40
CA SER A 120 27.15 -16.60 2.74
C SER A 120 25.62 -16.47 2.70
N ARG A 121 24.95 -16.74 3.84
CA ARG A 121 23.49 -16.67 3.96
C ARG A 121 22.88 -15.34 3.46
N LEU A 122 23.50 -14.22 3.81
CA LEU A 122 23.05 -12.89 3.35
C LEU A 122 23.20 -12.73 1.84
N ARG A 123 24.28 -13.28 1.27
CA ARG A 123 24.51 -13.25 -0.18
C ARG A 123 23.52 -14.12 -0.93
N ILE A 124 23.15 -15.29 -0.40
CA ILE A 124 22.09 -16.13 -0.95
C ILE A 124 20.74 -15.39 -0.93
N LEU A 125 20.36 -14.81 0.22
CA LEU A 125 19.14 -14.04 0.34
C LEU A 125 19.07 -12.91 -0.68
N THR A 126 20.11 -12.10 -0.80
CA THR A 126 20.09 -10.88 -1.63
C THR A 126 20.32 -11.13 -3.11
N ARG A 127 21.04 -12.20 -3.49
CA ARG A 127 21.39 -12.48 -4.90
C ARG A 127 20.62 -13.64 -5.54
N VAL A 128 19.98 -14.48 -4.73
CA VAL A 128 19.22 -15.65 -5.22
C VAL A 128 17.77 -15.57 -4.77
N GLU A 129 17.51 -15.66 -3.48
CA GLU A 129 16.16 -15.83 -2.96
C GLU A 129 15.29 -14.58 -3.23
N LEU A 130 15.75 -13.38 -2.86
CA LEU A 130 14.95 -12.16 -3.00
C LEU A 130 14.69 -11.78 -4.46
N PRO A 131 15.65 -11.85 -5.41
CA PRO A 131 15.37 -11.65 -6.82
C PRO A 131 14.37 -12.65 -7.41
N MET A 132 14.44 -13.93 -6.98
CA MET A 132 13.49 -14.97 -7.41
C MET A 132 12.09 -14.74 -6.83
N ALA A 133 11.99 -14.32 -5.57
CA ALA A 133 10.74 -13.98 -4.90
C ALA A 133 10.13 -12.64 -5.35
N TRP A 134 10.92 -11.79 -6.04
CA TRP A 134 10.55 -10.40 -6.34
C TRP A 134 9.19 -10.22 -7.04
N PRO A 135 8.79 -11.04 -8.03
CA PRO A 135 7.47 -10.93 -8.64
C PRO A 135 6.32 -11.07 -7.63
N VAL A 136 6.48 -11.99 -6.66
CA VAL A 136 5.48 -12.21 -5.61
C VAL A 136 5.47 -11.07 -4.60
N VAL A 137 6.65 -10.54 -4.25
CA VAL A 137 6.76 -9.31 -3.43
C VAL A 137 6.03 -8.15 -4.08
N MET A 138 6.29 -7.92 -5.38
CA MET A 138 5.65 -6.84 -6.14
C MET A 138 4.13 -7.01 -6.26
N ALA A 139 3.63 -8.24 -6.32
CA ALA A 139 2.19 -8.48 -6.24
C ALA A 139 1.61 -7.99 -4.90
N GLY A 140 2.30 -8.26 -3.78
CA GLY A 140 1.94 -7.73 -2.47
C GLY A 140 1.97 -6.20 -2.41
N VAL A 141 3.00 -5.57 -2.98
CA VAL A 141 3.12 -4.10 -3.05
C VAL A 141 1.95 -3.48 -3.83
N ARG A 142 1.57 -4.06 -4.97
CA ARG A 142 0.44 -3.59 -5.78
C ARG A 142 -0.89 -3.70 -5.04
N VAL A 143 -1.17 -4.84 -4.42
CA VAL A 143 -2.38 -5.03 -3.59
C VAL A 143 -2.42 -4.01 -2.46
N SER A 144 -1.29 -3.81 -1.76
CA SER A 144 -1.20 -2.82 -0.69
C SER A 144 -1.42 -1.41 -1.19
N GLY A 145 -0.83 -1.03 -2.33
CA GLY A 145 -0.99 0.30 -2.92
C GLY A 145 -2.45 0.63 -3.23
N ALA A 146 -3.17 -0.30 -3.87
CA ALA A 146 -4.59 -0.14 -4.15
C ALA A 146 -5.43 -0.03 -2.86
N MET A 147 -5.14 -0.87 -1.86
CA MET A 147 -5.84 -0.88 -0.58
C MET A 147 -5.64 0.42 0.21
N ILE A 148 -4.39 0.88 0.36
CA ILE A 148 -4.12 2.09 1.15
C ILE A 148 -4.53 3.38 0.41
N MET A 149 -4.72 3.35 -0.90
CA MET A 149 -5.33 4.46 -1.63
C MET A 149 -6.77 4.69 -1.15
N GLY A 150 -7.55 3.61 -0.95
CA GLY A 150 -8.90 3.68 -0.38
C GLY A 150 -8.90 4.06 1.11
N VAL A 151 -8.00 3.47 1.92
CA VAL A 151 -7.87 3.83 3.34
C VAL A 151 -7.46 5.31 3.51
N GLY A 152 -6.63 5.84 2.60
CA GLY A 152 -6.27 7.25 2.56
C GLY A 152 -7.45 8.19 2.36
N ALA A 153 -8.47 7.77 1.61
CA ALA A 153 -9.73 8.51 1.51
C ALA A 153 -10.42 8.66 2.87
N ILE A 154 -10.48 7.56 3.63
CA ILE A 154 -11.08 7.54 4.96
C ILE A 154 -10.25 8.36 5.96
N ALA A 155 -8.93 8.34 5.82
CA ALA A 155 -8.01 9.07 6.68
C ALA A 155 -8.21 10.60 6.62
N ALA A 156 -8.80 11.13 5.54
CA ALA A 156 -9.17 12.54 5.46
C ALA A 156 -10.14 12.97 6.58
N TYR A 157 -10.94 12.05 7.11
CA TYR A 157 -11.84 12.33 8.24
C TYR A 157 -11.09 12.71 9.52
N VAL A 158 -9.89 12.21 9.70
CA VAL A 158 -9.05 12.50 10.87
C VAL A 158 -7.97 13.55 10.61
N GLY A 159 -8.07 14.26 9.47
CA GLY A 159 -7.11 15.31 9.08
C GLY A 159 -6.00 14.80 8.17
N GLY A 160 -6.14 13.61 7.60
CA GLY A 160 -5.28 13.14 6.51
C GLY A 160 -5.45 13.99 5.25
N ALA A 161 -4.37 14.08 4.48
CA ALA A 161 -4.36 14.87 3.24
C ALA A 161 -5.04 14.12 2.08
N GLY A 162 -5.65 14.86 1.16
CA GLY A 162 -6.08 14.35 -0.13
C GLY A 162 -7.57 14.49 -0.44
N LEU A 163 -7.99 13.81 -1.51
CA LEU A 163 -9.33 13.88 -2.11
C LEU A 163 -10.46 13.35 -1.21
N GLY A 164 -10.14 12.59 -0.15
CA GLY A 164 -11.14 12.10 0.79
C GLY A 164 -11.95 13.23 1.43
N GLY A 165 -11.34 14.41 1.61
CA GLY A 165 -12.02 15.61 2.10
C GLY A 165 -13.19 16.03 1.21
N GLU A 166 -13.08 15.91 -0.11
CA GLU A 166 -14.17 16.21 -1.06
C GLU A 166 -15.33 15.22 -0.90
N ILE A 167 -15.04 13.94 -0.63
CA ILE A 167 -16.09 12.94 -0.36
C ILE A 167 -16.87 13.31 0.89
N PHE A 168 -16.18 13.58 2.01
CA PHE A 168 -16.84 13.92 3.27
C PHE A 168 -17.56 15.28 3.20
N ALA A 169 -16.99 16.26 2.50
CA ALA A 169 -17.65 17.55 2.28
C ALA A 169 -18.95 17.40 1.48
N GLY A 170 -18.97 16.52 0.47
CA GLY A 170 -20.19 16.20 -0.27
C GLY A 170 -21.22 15.48 0.59
N LEU A 171 -20.81 14.45 1.34
CA LEU A 171 -21.68 13.67 2.21
C LEU A 171 -22.31 14.52 3.34
N SER A 172 -21.55 15.45 3.92
CA SER A 172 -22.03 16.33 4.99
C SER A 172 -23.07 17.36 4.51
N ARG A 173 -23.17 17.57 3.19
CA ARG A 173 -24.09 18.54 2.55
C ARG A 173 -25.13 17.87 1.66
N LEU A 174 -25.51 16.61 1.99
CA LEU A 174 -26.49 15.87 1.19
C LEU A 174 -27.76 16.70 0.97
N GLY A 175 -28.21 16.77 -0.30
CA GLY A 175 -29.31 17.64 -0.74
C GLY A 175 -28.92 19.08 -1.02
N GLY A 176 -27.71 19.51 -0.68
CA GLY A 176 -27.19 20.84 -1.00
C GLY A 176 -26.61 20.97 -2.42
N ALA A 177 -26.37 22.21 -2.84
CA ALA A 177 -25.75 22.49 -4.12
C ALA A 177 -24.36 21.86 -4.20
N ASN A 178 -24.08 21.14 -5.30
CA ASN A 178 -22.80 20.47 -5.60
C ASN A 178 -22.38 19.31 -4.64
N ALA A 179 -23.24 18.87 -3.71
CA ALA A 179 -22.93 17.78 -2.82
C ALA A 179 -22.55 16.49 -3.59
N LEU A 180 -23.36 16.13 -4.59
CA LEU A 180 -23.08 14.98 -5.47
C LEU A 180 -21.80 15.19 -6.27
N ASN A 181 -21.58 16.38 -6.84
CA ASN A 181 -20.39 16.68 -7.64
C ASN A 181 -19.11 16.55 -6.82
N SER A 182 -19.09 17.06 -5.58
CA SER A 182 -17.94 16.93 -4.66
C SER A 182 -17.65 15.46 -4.32
N THR A 183 -18.67 14.69 -3.97
CA THR A 183 -18.53 13.26 -3.66
C THR A 183 -18.02 12.46 -4.86
N LEU A 184 -18.58 12.72 -6.06
CA LEU A 184 -18.14 12.05 -7.29
C LEU A 184 -16.71 12.45 -7.67
N ALA A 185 -16.35 13.73 -7.58
CA ALA A 185 -15.00 14.20 -7.89
C ALA A 185 -13.95 13.53 -6.98
N GLY A 186 -14.21 13.47 -5.68
CA GLY A 186 -13.34 12.78 -4.74
C GLY A 186 -13.22 11.29 -5.03
N THR A 187 -14.36 10.61 -5.22
CA THR A 187 -14.40 9.14 -5.43
C THR A 187 -13.72 8.74 -6.75
N LEU A 188 -14.10 9.40 -7.87
CA LEU A 188 -13.51 9.12 -9.18
C LEU A 188 -12.03 9.50 -9.23
N GLY A 189 -11.67 10.62 -8.57
CA GLY A 189 -10.28 11.03 -8.47
C GLY A 189 -9.42 9.98 -7.75
N ILE A 190 -9.88 9.43 -6.61
CA ILE A 190 -9.16 8.39 -5.88
C ILE A 190 -9.08 7.10 -6.69
N ALA A 191 -10.15 6.70 -7.36
CA ALA A 191 -10.15 5.52 -8.23
C ALA A 191 -9.14 5.68 -9.39
N LEU A 192 -9.09 6.85 -10.00
CA LEU A 192 -8.10 7.16 -11.04
C LEU A 192 -6.67 7.11 -10.51
N LEU A 193 -6.42 7.70 -9.33
CA LEU A 193 -5.09 7.65 -8.69
C LEU A 193 -4.68 6.22 -8.34
N ALA A 194 -5.62 5.37 -7.90
CA ALA A 194 -5.36 3.95 -7.65
C ALA A 194 -4.94 3.22 -8.93
N LEU A 195 -5.62 3.46 -10.04
CA LEU A 195 -5.27 2.90 -11.35
C LEU A 195 -3.89 3.38 -11.83
N ILE A 196 -3.61 4.68 -11.70
CA ILE A 196 -2.31 5.24 -12.07
C ILE A 196 -1.21 4.60 -11.24
N LEU A 197 -1.40 4.50 -9.93
CA LEU A 197 -0.42 3.87 -9.04
C LEU A 197 -0.19 2.40 -9.42
N ASP A 198 -1.25 1.64 -9.67
CA ASP A 198 -1.13 0.23 -10.06
C ASP A 198 -0.37 0.05 -11.39
N LEU A 199 -0.65 0.90 -12.38
CA LEU A 199 0.07 0.90 -13.66
C LEU A 199 1.56 1.25 -13.50
N LEU A 200 1.87 2.24 -12.65
CA LEU A 200 3.26 2.59 -12.32
C LEU A 200 3.98 1.44 -11.62
N LEU A 201 3.35 0.81 -10.63
CA LEU A 201 3.89 -0.35 -9.93
C LEU A 201 4.05 -1.56 -10.84
N LEU A 202 3.14 -1.77 -11.79
CA LEU A 202 3.28 -2.79 -12.84
C LEU A 202 4.50 -2.51 -13.72
N GLY A 203 4.70 -1.25 -14.10
CA GLY A 203 5.91 -0.83 -14.83
C GLY A 203 7.19 -1.10 -14.05
N VAL A 204 7.22 -0.69 -12.78
CA VAL A 204 8.35 -0.97 -11.87
C VAL A 204 8.59 -2.47 -11.75
N SER A 205 7.53 -3.27 -11.54
CA SER A 205 7.64 -4.73 -11.47
C SER A 205 8.28 -5.32 -12.74
N ARG A 206 7.84 -4.88 -13.93
CA ARG A 206 8.39 -5.35 -15.20
C ARG A 206 9.86 -4.94 -15.40
N LEU A 207 10.26 -3.77 -14.93
CA LEU A 207 11.63 -3.27 -15.05
C LEU A 207 12.59 -3.95 -14.07
N THR A 208 12.12 -4.26 -12.86
CA THR A 208 12.93 -4.83 -11.79
C THR A 208 12.96 -6.36 -11.79
N THR A 209 12.02 -7.03 -12.46
CA THR A 209 12.01 -8.48 -12.58
C THR A 209 12.92 -8.93 -13.72
N ALA A 210 13.86 -9.83 -13.43
CA ALA A 210 14.79 -10.38 -14.41
C ALA A 210 14.04 -11.07 -15.57
N ARG A 211 14.56 -10.95 -16.80
CA ARG A 211 13.89 -11.43 -18.02
C ARG A 211 13.57 -12.94 -18.02
N GLY A 212 14.31 -13.75 -17.25
CA GLY A 212 14.09 -15.20 -17.13
C GLY A 212 13.02 -15.63 -16.11
N ILE A 213 12.47 -14.69 -15.31
CA ILE A 213 11.51 -14.96 -14.24
C ILE A 213 10.15 -14.28 -14.53
N ARG A 214 10.02 -13.64 -15.67
CA ARG A 214 8.76 -12.97 -16.07
C ARG A 214 7.70 -14.02 -16.41
N VAL A 215 6.65 -14.07 -15.61
CA VAL A 215 5.41 -14.82 -15.91
C VAL A 215 4.45 -13.92 -16.68
#